data_9b760d9c018a9f7061c68ae99133499f
#
_entry.id   9b760d9c018a9f7061c68ae99133499f
#
_cell.length_a   1.000
_cell.length_b   1.000
_cell.length_c   1.000
_cell.angle_alpha   90.00
_cell.angle_beta   90.00
_cell.angle_gamma   90.00
#
_symmetry.space_group_name_H-M   'P 1'
#
loop_
_entity.id
_entity.type
_entity.pdbx_description
1 polymer ?
#
loop_
_entity_poly.entity_id
_entity_poly.type
_entity_poly.pdbx_seq_one_letter_code
_entity_poly.pdbx_strand_id
1 'polypeptide(L)'
;MINKYIYLVFILLIYSVIAEGQNTVCFDIEPNPNSSDPAFSEFTKYINVFGIGIYAEDGVSNEKVKHVAAIFAEWLDNNEDSIVDNSLVLNELLSRGALMPVFEDEGSPAEISFFENYDGDGVSAVCYEFEIITYRPLVNEFDATIEENLHTISSLGYANAYPSAFSEEENSNSLLTLAMDLARGGHFTSIPNPYPPEAWYHYDDYTCDYEC
;
A
#
# COMPACT_ATOMS: atom_id res chain seq x y z
N MET A 1 -22.35 -56.31 10.68
CA MET A 1 -23.14 -55.13 10.31
C MET A 1 -22.56 -53.94 11.07
N ILE A 2 -21.50 -53.33 10.56
CA ILE A 2 -20.85 -52.16 11.16
C ILE A 2 -21.52 -50.92 10.58
N ASN A 3 -21.95 -50.11 11.47
CA ASN A 3 -22.94 -49.08 11.47
C ASN A 3 -22.72 -48.00 10.39
N LYS A 4 -23.58 -47.97 9.37
CA LYS A 4 -23.65 -46.88 8.36
C LYS A 4 -23.80 -45.48 8.96
N TYR A 5 -24.23 -45.39 10.20
CA TYR A 5 -24.45 -44.12 10.93
C TYR A 5 -23.17 -43.52 11.49
N ILE A 6 -22.07 -44.27 11.65
CA ILE A 6 -20.79 -43.77 12.14
C ILE A 6 -20.12 -42.92 11.06
N TYR A 7 -20.25 -43.28 9.79
CA TYR A 7 -19.69 -42.49 8.68
C TYR A 7 -20.41 -41.16 8.43
N LEU A 8 -21.74 -41.16 8.70
CA LEU A 8 -22.55 -39.93 8.53
C LEU A 8 -22.22 -38.89 9.60
N VAL A 9 -21.93 -39.30 10.83
CA VAL A 9 -21.54 -38.44 11.94
C VAL A 9 -20.13 -37.88 11.73
N PHE A 10 -19.22 -38.69 11.17
CA PHE A 10 -17.85 -38.20 10.85
C PHE A 10 -17.84 -37.20 9.70
N ILE A 11 -18.68 -37.36 8.68
CA ILE A 11 -18.81 -36.43 7.57
C ILE A 11 -19.43 -35.10 8.04
N LEU A 12 -20.42 -35.15 8.94
CA LEU A 12 -21.02 -33.94 9.53
C LEU A 12 -20.07 -33.19 10.46
N LEU A 13 -19.16 -33.87 11.16
CA LEU A 13 -18.12 -33.23 11.98
C LEU A 13 -17.01 -32.59 11.17
N ILE A 14 -16.70 -33.10 9.97
CA ILE A 14 -15.73 -32.50 9.07
C ILE A 14 -16.29 -31.23 8.40
N TYR A 15 -17.62 -31.19 8.14
CA TYR A 15 -18.25 -30.00 7.57
C TYR A 15 -18.46 -28.85 8.58
N SER A 16 -18.43 -29.12 9.88
CA SER A 16 -18.57 -28.08 10.90
C SER A 16 -17.25 -27.35 11.27
N VAL A 17 -16.11 -27.76 10.70
CA VAL A 17 -14.80 -27.14 10.97
C VAL A 17 -14.36 -26.12 9.86
N ILE A 18 -15.15 -26.00 8.78
CA ILE A 18 -14.81 -25.10 7.65
C ILE A 18 -15.69 -23.84 7.64
N ALA A 19 -16.34 -23.51 8.71
CA ALA A 19 -17.08 -22.27 8.86
C ALA A 19 -16.53 -21.43 10.01
N GLU A 20 -15.20 -21.32 10.11
CA GLU A 20 -14.62 -20.08 10.62
C GLU A 20 -14.82 -19.06 9.53
N GLY A 21 -15.84 -18.23 9.68
CA GLY A 21 -16.03 -17.09 8.82
C GLY A 21 -14.76 -16.26 8.88
N GLN A 22 -14.11 -16.09 7.72
CA GLN A 22 -13.16 -15.01 7.57
C GLN A 22 -13.87 -13.76 8.09
N ASN A 23 -13.35 -13.20 9.15
CA ASN A 23 -13.74 -11.88 9.61
C ASN A 23 -13.15 -10.92 8.54
N THR A 24 -13.85 -10.78 7.41
CA THR A 24 -13.50 -9.77 6.44
C THR A 24 -13.67 -8.45 7.14
N VAL A 25 -12.56 -7.76 7.39
CA VAL A 25 -12.60 -6.40 7.88
C VAL A 25 -13.35 -5.59 6.83
N CYS A 26 -14.62 -5.30 7.11
CA CYS A 26 -15.44 -4.49 6.24
C CYS A 26 -15.17 -3.03 6.58
N PHE A 27 -14.40 -2.34 5.77
CA PHE A 27 -14.25 -0.89 5.89
C PHE A 27 -15.54 -0.19 5.47
N ASP A 28 -15.98 0.75 6.29
CA ASP A 28 -17.04 1.68 5.94
C ASP A 28 -16.43 2.95 5.33
N ILE A 29 -17.03 3.44 4.26
CA ILE A 29 -16.66 4.73 3.67
C ILE A 29 -17.38 5.81 4.46
N GLU A 30 -16.61 6.71 5.02
CA GLU A 30 -17.10 7.86 5.77
C GLU A 30 -16.97 9.15 4.94
N PRO A 31 -17.73 10.19 5.26
CA PRO A 31 -17.50 11.52 4.72
C PRO A 31 -16.11 12.02 5.11
N ASN A 32 -15.44 12.73 4.19
CA ASN A 32 -14.14 13.33 4.45
C ASN A 32 -14.15 14.25 5.69
N PRO A 33 -13.39 13.93 6.76
CA PRO A 33 -13.36 14.72 7.99
C PRO A 33 -12.63 16.06 7.83
N ASN A 34 -11.81 16.20 6.79
CA ASN A 34 -10.97 17.38 6.53
C ASN A 34 -11.49 18.22 5.36
N SER A 35 -12.77 18.09 5.00
CA SER A 35 -13.37 18.78 3.84
C SER A 35 -13.34 20.32 3.89
N SER A 36 -13.04 20.91 5.05
CA SER A 36 -12.84 22.36 5.20
C SER A 36 -11.41 22.83 4.91
N ASP A 37 -10.48 21.92 4.82
CA ASP A 37 -9.08 22.19 4.43
C ASP A 37 -8.99 22.24 2.90
N PRO A 38 -8.39 23.29 2.30
CA PRO A 38 -8.26 23.40 0.86
C PRO A 38 -7.60 22.19 0.19
N ALA A 39 -6.58 21.59 0.83
CA ALA A 39 -5.91 20.41 0.30
C ALA A 39 -6.84 19.20 0.18
N PHE A 40 -7.81 19.07 1.06
CA PHE A 40 -8.71 17.92 1.12
C PHE A 40 -10.12 18.20 0.60
N SER A 41 -10.41 19.41 0.13
CA SER A 41 -11.77 19.85 -0.21
C SER A 41 -12.45 19.05 -1.31
N GLU A 42 -11.68 18.52 -2.26
CA GLU A 42 -12.17 17.77 -3.40
C GLU A 42 -12.38 16.27 -3.11
N PHE A 43 -11.85 15.76 -2.00
CA PHE A 43 -12.13 14.39 -1.59
C PHE A 43 -13.48 14.27 -0.89
N THR A 44 -14.28 13.32 -1.34
CA THR A 44 -15.62 13.07 -0.78
C THR A 44 -15.70 11.82 0.08
N LYS A 45 -14.72 10.92 -0.04
CA LYS A 45 -14.68 9.62 0.62
C LYS A 45 -13.46 9.50 1.51
N TYR A 46 -13.65 8.85 2.64
CA TYR A 46 -12.61 8.64 3.63
C TYR A 46 -12.73 7.24 4.25
N ILE A 47 -11.60 6.58 4.48
CA ILE A 47 -11.49 5.39 5.32
C ILE A 47 -10.31 5.58 6.28
N ASN A 48 -10.49 5.22 7.54
CA ASN A 48 -9.41 5.17 8.52
C ASN A 48 -8.84 3.76 8.63
N VAL A 49 -7.53 3.61 8.40
CA VAL A 49 -6.80 2.34 8.54
C VAL A 49 -5.73 2.54 9.61
N PHE A 50 -5.95 2.03 10.81
CA PHE A 50 -5.05 2.16 11.97
C PHE A 50 -4.60 3.60 12.28
N GLY A 51 -5.43 4.59 11.97
CA GLY A 51 -5.13 6.01 12.15
C GLY A 51 -4.60 6.71 10.90
N ILE A 52 -4.34 5.98 9.82
CA ILE A 52 -3.91 6.50 8.52
C ILE A 52 -5.15 6.73 7.66
N GLY A 53 -5.24 7.91 7.04
CA GLY A 53 -6.38 8.30 6.20
C GLY A 53 -6.21 7.87 4.75
N ILE A 54 -7.18 7.13 4.22
CA ILE A 54 -7.35 6.92 2.79
C ILE A 54 -8.39 7.92 2.30
N TYR A 55 -8.02 8.84 1.42
CA TYR A 55 -8.88 9.91 0.90
C TYR A 55 -9.15 9.69 -0.58
N ALA A 56 -10.40 9.70 -1.02
CA ALA A 56 -10.71 9.45 -2.42
C ALA A 56 -11.68 10.47 -3.02
N GLU A 57 -11.48 10.77 -4.31
CA GLU A 57 -12.39 11.57 -5.14
C GLU A 57 -13.75 10.87 -5.31
N ASP A 58 -14.75 11.64 -5.70
CA ASP A 58 -16.11 11.13 -5.93
C ASP A 58 -16.17 10.09 -7.07
N GLY A 59 -15.40 10.28 -8.12
CA GLY A 59 -15.33 9.39 -9.28
C GLY A 59 -14.75 8.00 -8.99
N VAL A 60 -13.90 7.87 -7.96
CA VAL A 60 -13.35 6.58 -7.56
C VAL A 60 -14.46 5.69 -6.98
N SER A 61 -14.64 4.48 -7.51
CA SER A 61 -15.70 3.59 -7.03
C SER A 61 -15.49 3.16 -5.57
N ASN A 62 -16.59 2.95 -4.84
CA ASN A 62 -16.53 2.52 -3.44
C ASN A 62 -15.80 1.18 -3.26
N GLU A 63 -15.89 0.30 -4.24
CA GLU A 63 -15.18 -0.98 -4.25
C GLU A 63 -13.66 -0.77 -4.26
N LYS A 64 -13.19 0.14 -5.13
CA LYS A 64 -11.77 0.46 -5.25
C LYS A 64 -11.21 1.17 -4.02
N VAL A 65 -11.94 2.12 -3.44
CA VAL A 65 -11.53 2.77 -2.18
C VAL A 65 -11.37 1.75 -1.05
N LYS A 66 -12.32 0.81 -0.92
CA LYS A 66 -12.23 -0.27 0.05
C LYS A 66 -11.09 -1.24 -0.23
N HIS A 67 -10.78 -1.49 -1.49
CA HIS A 67 -9.65 -2.31 -1.90
C HIS A 67 -8.32 -1.69 -1.48
N VAL A 68 -8.11 -0.40 -1.76
CA VAL A 68 -6.92 0.33 -1.29
C VAL A 68 -6.77 0.22 0.24
N ALA A 69 -7.86 0.44 0.98
CA ALA A 69 -7.85 0.33 2.44
C ALA A 69 -7.54 -1.09 2.93
N ALA A 70 -8.07 -2.12 2.25
CA ALA A 70 -7.82 -3.52 2.60
C ALA A 70 -6.35 -3.91 2.37
N ILE A 71 -5.77 -3.54 1.22
CA ILE A 71 -4.35 -3.81 0.93
C ILE A 71 -3.46 -3.04 1.92
N PHE A 72 -3.80 -1.79 2.25
CA PHE A 72 -3.04 -1.02 3.25
C PHE A 72 -3.09 -1.66 4.63
N ALA A 73 -4.25 -2.18 5.04
CA ALA A 73 -4.40 -2.90 6.30
C ALA A 73 -3.60 -4.20 6.32
N GLU A 74 -3.62 -4.98 5.24
CA GLU A 74 -2.89 -6.24 5.10
C GLU A 74 -1.37 -6.05 5.22
N TRP A 75 -0.81 -4.95 4.69
CA TRP A 75 0.59 -4.60 4.87
C TRP A 75 0.97 -4.30 6.33
N LEU A 76 0.03 -3.85 7.15
CA LEU A 76 0.27 -3.48 8.55
C LEU A 76 -0.11 -4.57 9.55
N ASP A 77 -1.04 -5.45 9.19
CA ASP A 77 -1.60 -6.52 10.01
C ASP A 77 -1.79 -7.77 9.13
N ASN A 78 -0.69 -8.45 8.84
CA ASN A 78 -0.64 -9.58 7.90
C ASN A 78 -1.34 -10.85 8.44
N ASN A 79 -1.56 -10.92 9.75
CA ASN A 79 -2.22 -12.07 10.38
C ASN A 79 -3.73 -11.84 10.62
N GLU A 80 -4.25 -10.64 10.23
CA GLU A 80 -5.66 -10.24 10.31
C GLU A 80 -6.25 -10.32 11.73
N ASP A 81 -5.44 -10.07 12.78
CA ASP A 81 -5.94 -10.09 14.17
C ASP A 81 -6.39 -8.71 14.66
N SER A 82 -6.38 -7.70 13.80
CA SER A 82 -6.69 -6.29 14.07
C SER A 82 -5.66 -5.59 14.97
N ILE A 83 -4.47 -6.14 15.09
CA ILE A 83 -3.33 -5.57 15.82
C ILE A 83 -2.17 -5.41 14.85
N VAL A 84 -1.71 -4.19 14.66
CA VAL A 84 -0.57 -3.93 13.77
C VAL A 84 0.66 -4.73 14.19
N ASP A 85 1.23 -5.51 13.26
CA ASP A 85 2.38 -6.38 13.49
C ASP A 85 3.62 -5.63 13.95
N ASN A 86 3.81 -4.39 13.47
CA ASN A 86 4.97 -3.57 13.77
C ASN A 86 4.57 -2.17 14.25
N SER A 87 4.48 -2.01 15.56
CA SER A 87 4.09 -0.74 16.17
C SER A 87 5.11 0.40 15.96
N LEU A 88 6.39 0.10 15.70
CA LEU A 88 7.38 1.14 15.41
C LEU A 88 7.13 1.74 14.04
N VAL A 89 6.84 0.91 13.04
CA VAL A 89 6.47 1.35 11.69
C VAL A 89 5.20 2.20 11.74
N LEU A 90 4.14 1.72 12.42
CA LEU A 90 2.92 2.50 12.58
C LEU A 90 3.17 3.85 13.25
N ASN A 91 3.99 3.90 14.30
CA ASN A 91 4.30 5.15 14.99
C ASN A 91 5.00 6.15 14.07
N GLU A 92 5.91 5.71 13.20
CA GLU A 92 6.56 6.59 12.21
C GLU A 92 5.55 7.11 11.19
N LEU A 93 4.70 6.24 10.64
CA LEU A 93 3.63 6.64 9.73
C LEU A 93 2.72 7.70 10.35
N LEU A 94 2.23 7.47 11.58
CA LEU A 94 1.36 8.41 12.27
C LEU A 94 2.07 9.73 12.63
N SER A 95 3.33 9.68 13.03
CA SER A 95 4.10 10.88 13.39
C SER A 95 4.35 11.82 12.21
N ARG A 96 4.37 11.25 10.99
CA ARG A 96 4.54 11.98 9.73
C ARG A 96 3.21 12.39 9.11
N GLY A 97 2.09 11.97 9.70
CA GLY A 97 0.76 12.22 9.16
C GLY A 97 0.52 11.44 7.86
N ALA A 98 1.05 10.21 7.76
CA ALA A 98 0.91 9.39 6.56
C ALA A 98 -0.55 9.28 6.12
N LEU A 99 -0.78 9.40 4.82
CA LEU A 99 -2.08 9.26 4.19
C LEU A 99 -1.92 8.71 2.77
N MET A 100 -3.01 8.15 2.21
CA MET A 100 -3.07 7.68 0.85
C MET A 100 -4.16 8.43 0.09
N PRO A 101 -3.78 9.35 -0.81
CA PRO A 101 -4.72 9.97 -1.74
C PRO A 101 -5.08 8.99 -2.87
N VAL A 102 -6.36 8.99 -3.27
CA VAL A 102 -6.86 8.18 -4.39
C VAL A 102 -7.61 9.10 -5.35
N PHE A 103 -7.03 9.32 -6.52
CA PHE A 103 -7.55 10.22 -7.54
C PHE A 103 -8.30 9.47 -8.64
N GLU A 104 -9.19 10.17 -9.35
CA GLU A 104 -9.90 9.61 -10.49
C GLU A 104 -8.96 9.41 -11.69
N ASP A 105 -8.15 10.43 -12.00
CA ASP A 105 -7.18 10.47 -13.09
C ASP A 105 -5.98 11.35 -12.74
N GLU A 106 -4.85 11.12 -13.42
CA GLU A 106 -3.71 12.03 -13.40
C GLU A 106 -4.12 13.43 -13.89
N GLY A 107 -3.72 14.45 -13.15
CA GLY A 107 -4.08 15.84 -13.43
C GLY A 107 -5.55 16.15 -13.18
N SER A 108 -6.26 15.34 -12.40
CA SER A 108 -7.62 15.66 -11.96
C SER A 108 -7.65 16.98 -11.17
N PRO A 109 -8.80 17.68 -11.14
CA PRO A 109 -8.91 18.90 -10.33
C PRO A 109 -8.60 18.67 -8.84
N ALA A 110 -8.88 17.48 -8.31
CA ALA A 110 -8.56 17.14 -6.93
C ALA A 110 -7.07 16.93 -6.72
N GLU A 111 -6.38 16.23 -7.63
CA GLU A 111 -4.93 16.06 -7.55
C GLU A 111 -4.20 17.41 -7.60
N ILE A 112 -4.57 18.26 -8.57
CA ILE A 112 -3.98 19.60 -8.69
C ILE A 112 -4.24 20.41 -7.43
N SER A 113 -5.48 20.47 -6.93
CA SER A 113 -5.85 21.19 -5.72
C SER A 113 -5.12 20.66 -4.49
N PHE A 114 -4.99 19.34 -4.38
CA PHE A 114 -4.30 18.70 -3.29
C PHE A 114 -2.83 19.12 -3.25
N PHE A 115 -2.08 18.92 -4.32
CA PHE A 115 -0.65 19.26 -4.35
C PHE A 115 -0.34 20.76 -4.35
N GLU A 116 -1.29 21.62 -4.73
CA GLU A 116 -1.15 23.07 -4.58
C GLU A 116 -1.32 23.56 -3.12
N ASN A 117 -2.06 22.83 -2.28
CA ASN A 117 -2.43 23.27 -0.94
C ASN A 117 -1.87 22.38 0.17
N TYR A 118 -1.46 21.14 -0.10
CA TYR A 118 -0.87 20.25 0.89
C TYR A 118 0.58 20.59 1.15
N ASP A 119 0.92 20.90 2.40
CA ASP A 119 2.25 21.26 2.87
C ASP A 119 2.85 20.26 3.88
N GLY A 120 2.21 19.09 4.03
CA GLY A 120 2.67 18.03 4.94
C GLY A 120 3.65 17.05 4.27
N ASP A 121 4.31 16.25 5.09
CA ASP A 121 5.29 15.22 4.67
C ASP A 121 4.68 13.81 4.64
N GLY A 122 3.35 13.68 4.70
CA GLY A 122 2.65 12.40 4.87
C GLY A 122 2.28 11.68 3.57
N VAL A 123 2.71 12.17 2.41
CA VAL A 123 2.42 11.55 1.10
C VAL A 123 3.72 11.10 0.45
N SER A 124 3.84 9.82 0.18
CA SER A 124 4.95 9.21 -0.56
C SER A 124 4.49 8.65 -1.90
N ALA A 125 3.22 8.22 -1.97
CA ALA A 125 2.61 7.66 -3.16
C ALA A 125 1.14 8.03 -3.25
N VAL A 126 0.53 7.84 -4.42
CA VAL A 126 -0.90 8.03 -4.67
C VAL A 126 -1.42 6.86 -5.48
N CYS A 127 -2.74 6.62 -5.46
CA CYS A 127 -3.38 5.66 -6.36
C CYS A 127 -4.30 6.39 -7.33
N TYR A 128 -4.41 5.86 -8.55
CA TYR A 128 -5.38 6.33 -9.55
C TYR A 128 -6.45 5.27 -9.80
N GLU A 129 -7.68 5.70 -10.06
CA GLU A 129 -8.83 4.82 -10.25
C GLU A 129 -8.56 3.74 -11.30
N PHE A 130 -7.95 4.10 -12.43
CA PHE A 130 -7.74 3.20 -13.57
C PHE A 130 -6.74 2.06 -13.30
N GLU A 131 -5.84 2.19 -12.33
CA GLU A 131 -4.80 1.20 -11.99
C GLU A 131 -5.17 0.29 -10.81
N ILE A 132 -6.28 0.59 -10.11
CA ILE A 132 -6.79 -0.22 -9.00
C ILE A 132 -7.60 -1.40 -9.54
N ILE A 133 -7.14 -2.63 -9.29
CA ILE A 133 -7.77 -3.86 -9.77
C ILE A 133 -8.31 -4.66 -8.58
N THR A 134 -9.64 -4.65 -8.40
CA THR A 134 -10.34 -5.29 -7.27
C THR A 134 -10.62 -6.78 -7.45
N TYR A 135 -10.29 -7.34 -8.59
CA TYR A 135 -10.45 -8.76 -8.92
C TYR A 135 -9.07 -9.38 -9.21
N ARG A 136 -9.00 -10.71 -9.22
CA ARG A 136 -7.74 -11.37 -9.55
C ARG A 136 -7.25 -10.93 -10.93
N PRO A 137 -6.08 -10.27 -11.02
CA PRO A 137 -5.55 -9.77 -12.27
C PRO A 137 -5.40 -10.89 -13.30
N LEU A 138 -5.73 -10.60 -14.56
CA LEU A 138 -5.43 -11.47 -15.69
C LEU A 138 -3.91 -11.47 -15.95
N VAL A 139 -3.45 -12.39 -16.79
CA VAL A 139 -2.04 -12.41 -17.23
C VAL A 139 -1.74 -11.08 -17.93
N ASN A 140 -0.73 -10.38 -17.45
CA ASN A 140 -0.28 -9.03 -17.85
C ASN A 140 -1.10 -7.85 -17.31
N GLU A 141 -1.99 -8.07 -16.34
CA GLU A 141 -2.55 -6.98 -15.53
C GLU A 141 -1.81 -6.93 -14.19
N PHE A 142 -1.56 -5.73 -13.71
CA PHE A 142 -0.91 -5.46 -12.43
C PHE A 142 -1.80 -4.52 -11.60
N ASP A 143 -2.03 -4.86 -10.34
CA ASP A 143 -2.74 -4.01 -9.40
C ASP A 143 -1.74 -3.09 -8.71
N ALA A 144 -1.65 -1.84 -9.16
CA ALA A 144 -0.72 -0.87 -8.61
C ALA A 144 -0.99 -0.54 -7.13
N THR A 145 -2.19 -0.83 -6.62
CA THR A 145 -2.50 -0.61 -5.20
C THR A 145 -1.51 -1.29 -4.25
N ILE A 146 -0.97 -2.46 -4.65
CA ILE A 146 0.00 -3.22 -3.85
C ILE A 146 1.30 -2.43 -3.74
N GLU A 147 1.78 -1.89 -4.86
CA GLU A 147 3.02 -1.12 -4.96
C GLU A 147 2.89 0.23 -4.25
N GLU A 148 1.85 1.01 -4.55
CA GLU A 148 1.67 2.36 -4.01
C GLU A 148 1.48 2.37 -2.48
N ASN A 149 0.74 1.38 -1.96
CA ASN A 149 0.63 1.21 -0.50
C ASN A 149 1.98 0.82 0.11
N LEU A 150 2.76 -0.05 -0.57
CA LEU A 150 4.09 -0.43 -0.09
C LEU A 150 5.05 0.75 -0.10
N HIS A 151 5.06 1.59 -1.13
CA HIS A 151 5.84 2.83 -1.19
C HIS A 151 5.57 3.72 0.03
N THR A 152 4.29 3.97 0.34
CA THR A 152 3.92 4.77 1.51
C THR A 152 4.43 4.15 2.81
N ILE A 153 4.27 2.83 3.00
CA ILE A 153 4.66 2.13 4.23
C ILE A 153 6.19 2.00 4.33
N SER A 154 6.89 1.76 3.23
CA SER A 154 8.35 1.64 3.24
C SER A 154 9.02 2.99 3.46
N SER A 155 8.68 4.00 2.69
CA SER A 155 9.34 5.32 2.72
C SER A 155 9.05 6.09 4.01
N LEU A 156 7.78 6.14 4.44
CA LEU A 156 7.41 6.88 5.64
C LEU A 156 7.53 6.04 6.93
N GLY A 157 7.33 4.73 6.84
CA GLY A 157 7.34 3.82 7.98
C GLY A 157 8.70 3.14 8.18
N TYR A 158 9.02 2.14 7.35
CA TYR A 158 10.21 1.30 7.54
C TYR A 158 11.52 2.05 7.42
N ALA A 159 11.67 2.97 6.46
CA ALA A 159 12.88 3.76 6.27
C ALA A 159 13.23 4.58 7.51
N ASN A 160 12.24 5.00 8.28
CA ASN A 160 12.39 5.80 9.49
C ASN A 160 12.47 4.94 10.76
N ALA A 161 11.71 3.87 10.86
CA ALA A 161 11.78 2.95 11.99
C ALA A 161 13.09 2.14 12.02
N TYR A 162 13.62 1.79 10.84
CA TYR A 162 14.80 0.93 10.68
C TYR A 162 15.76 1.48 9.61
N PRO A 163 16.34 2.68 9.78
CA PRO A 163 17.11 3.36 8.72
C PRO A 163 18.35 2.58 8.27
N SER A 164 18.96 1.78 9.14
CA SER A 164 20.09 0.93 8.74
C SER A 164 19.73 -0.18 7.76
N ALA A 165 18.47 -0.54 7.68
CA ALA A 165 17.97 -1.56 6.76
C ALA A 165 17.26 -0.95 5.56
N PHE A 166 16.41 0.05 5.77
CA PHE A 166 15.43 0.52 4.79
C PHE A 166 15.58 2.00 4.39
N SER A 167 16.63 2.72 4.82
CA SER A 167 16.83 4.09 4.32
C SER A 167 17.00 4.08 2.80
N GLU A 168 16.26 4.94 2.14
CA GLU A 168 16.26 5.15 0.68
C GLU A 168 17.29 6.22 0.26
N GLU A 169 17.95 6.88 1.23
CA GLU A 169 18.98 7.87 0.95
C GLU A 169 20.18 7.22 0.25
N GLU A 170 20.55 7.72 -0.90
CA GLU A 170 21.58 7.20 -1.81
C GLU A 170 22.89 6.80 -1.09
N ASN A 171 23.34 7.60 -0.15
CA ASN A 171 24.61 7.38 0.55
C ASN A 171 24.45 6.80 1.95
N SER A 172 23.30 6.27 2.30
CA SER A 172 23.01 5.71 3.64
C SER A 172 23.78 4.43 3.92
N ASN A 173 24.15 3.66 2.87
CA ASN A 173 24.65 2.29 2.96
C ASN A 173 23.69 1.36 3.75
N SER A 174 22.39 1.61 3.64
CA SER A 174 21.37 0.70 4.16
C SER A 174 21.41 -0.65 3.43
N LEU A 175 20.76 -1.67 4.01
CA LEU A 175 20.64 -2.94 3.29
C LEU A 175 19.87 -2.79 1.98
N LEU A 176 18.88 -1.89 1.91
CA LEU A 176 18.12 -1.59 0.71
C LEU A 176 19.01 -0.99 -0.37
N THR A 177 19.76 0.08 -0.08
CA THR A 177 20.61 0.73 -1.07
C THR A 177 21.73 -0.19 -1.55
N LEU A 178 22.32 -1.01 -0.66
CA LEU A 178 23.32 -2.01 -1.04
C LEU A 178 22.73 -3.13 -1.92
N ALA A 179 21.51 -3.57 -1.63
CA ALA A 179 20.81 -4.57 -2.44
C ALA A 179 20.45 -4.01 -3.82
N MET A 180 20.01 -2.75 -3.90
CA MET A 180 19.71 -2.08 -5.16
C MET A 180 20.97 -1.90 -6.02
N ASP A 181 22.09 -1.48 -5.42
CA ASP A 181 23.37 -1.38 -6.12
C ASP A 181 23.81 -2.73 -6.70
N LEU A 182 23.62 -3.81 -5.94
CA LEU A 182 23.92 -5.15 -6.43
C LEU A 182 23.00 -5.55 -7.60
N ALA A 183 21.71 -5.27 -7.49
CA ALA A 183 20.73 -5.57 -8.52
C ALA A 183 21.00 -4.81 -9.82
N ARG A 184 21.45 -3.58 -9.73
CA ARG A 184 21.78 -2.69 -10.86
C ARG A 184 23.18 -2.93 -11.43
N GLY A 185 24.00 -3.77 -10.80
CA GLY A 185 25.37 -4.06 -11.22
C GLY A 185 26.37 -2.98 -10.85
N GLY A 186 26.04 -2.07 -9.91
CA GLY A 186 26.89 -1.03 -9.39
C GLY A 186 26.13 0.13 -8.78
N HIS A 187 26.85 1.03 -8.12
CA HIS A 187 26.32 2.27 -7.58
C HIS A 187 26.27 3.33 -8.70
N PHE A 188 25.08 3.82 -9.01
CA PHE A 188 24.87 4.81 -10.08
C PHE A 188 24.05 5.99 -9.57
N THR A 189 24.53 7.21 -9.81
CA THR A 189 23.85 8.48 -9.54
C THR A 189 23.14 9.04 -10.78
N SER A 190 23.19 8.31 -11.88
CA SER A 190 22.47 8.56 -13.12
C SER A 190 22.32 7.27 -13.89
N ILE A 191 21.28 7.13 -14.69
CA ILE A 191 20.99 5.92 -15.45
C ILE A 191 22.17 5.58 -16.39
N PRO A 192 22.83 4.40 -16.21
CA PRO A 192 23.88 3.97 -17.12
C PRO A 192 23.29 3.55 -18.47
N ASN A 193 24.00 3.87 -19.55
CA ASN A 193 23.58 3.48 -20.89
C ASN A 193 24.77 2.92 -21.71
N PRO A 194 24.89 1.61 -21.87
CA PRO A 194 24.02 0.56 -21.34
C PRO A 194 24.29 0.25 -19.85
N TYR A 195 23.34 -0.42 -19.21
CA TYR A 195 23.58 -1.07 -17.92
C TYR A 195 24.65 -2.16 -18.01
N PRO A 196 25.39 -2.47 -16.93
CA PRO A 196 26.30 -3.62 -16.89
C PRO A 196 25.60 -4.92 -17.26
N PRO A 197 26.29 -5.86 -17.94
CA PRO A 197 25.66 -7.14 -18.35
C PRO A 197 25.18 -8.01 -17.19
N GLU A 198 25.73 -7.82 -15.99
CA GLU A 198 25.36 -8.48 -14.74
C GLU A 198 24.14 -7.86 -14.04
N ALA A 199 23.69 -6.67 -14.46
CA ALA A 199 22.51 -6.03 -13.92
C ALA A 199 21.25 -6.83 -14.25
N TRP A 200 20.43 -7.11 -13.24
CA TRP A 200 19.14 -7.79 -13.39
C TRP A 200 17.97 -6.89 -13.04
N TYR A 201 18.25 -5.65 -12.59
CA TYR A 201 17.28 -4.59 -12.41
C TYR A 201 17.74 -3.34 -13.18
N HIS A 202 16.84 -2.73 -13.93
CA HIS A 202 17.09 -1.53 -14.71
C HIS A 202 16.04 -0.49 -14.36
N TYR A 203 16.49 0.70 -14.01
CA TYR A 203 15.62 1.84 -13.81
C TYR A 203 15.44 2.56 -15.14
N ASP A 204 14.23 2.96 -15.48
CA ASP A 204 13.91 3.53 -16.79
C ASP A 204 13.83 5.06 -16.75
N ASP A 205 13.59 5.62 -15.59
CA ASP A 205 13.53 7.07 -15.45
C ASP A 205 14.88 7.70 -15.08
N TYR A 206 14.90 9.02 -14.91
CA TYR A 206 16.11 9.80 -14.71
C TYR A 206 16.50 9.94 -13.23
N THR A 207 15.72 9.44 -12.29
CA THR A 207 15.92 9.69 -10.87
C THR A 207 16.95 8.78 -10.24
N CYS A 208 17.03 7.52 -10.67
CA CYS A 208 17.89 6.50 -10.08
C CYS A 208 17.63 6.27 -8.58
N ASP A 209 16.39 6.37 -8.16
CA ASP A 209 15.99 6.30 -6.77
C ASP A 209 16.22 4.93 -6.12
N TYR A 210 16.25 4.91 -4.79
CA TYR A 210 16.46 3.72 -3.97
C TYR A 210 15.18 3.36 -3.19
N GLU A 211 14.04 3.47 -3.84
CA GLU A 211 12.77 3.06 -3.25
C GLU A 211 12.50 1.56 -3.35
N CYS A 212 11.60 1.06 -2.52
CA CYS A 212 11.21 -0.36 -2.50
C CYS A 212 10.31 -0.75 -3.65
#